data_025968207585df6830f33dd64780eb65
#
_entry.id   025968207585df6830f33dd64780eb65
#
_cell.length_a   1.000
_cell.length_b   1.000
_cell.length_c   1.000
_cell.angle_alpha   90.00
_cell.angle_beta   90.00
_cell.angle_gamma   90.00
#
_symmetry.space_group_name_H-M   'P 1'
#
loop_
_entity.id
_entity.type
_entity.pdbx_description
1 polymer ?
#
loop_
_entity_poly.entity_id
_entity_poly.type
_entity_poly.pdbx_seq_one_letter_code
_entity_poly.pdbx_strand_id
1 'polypeptide(L)'
;FLECMKQVNFRIFQVILLILPGLFFALSSYAQQMAVKGHVKDTTGEPVIGANVIIKGTTTGTITDFDGNFTLNATKDAILSISFVGYKPAEVKAAPSVTVTLQDDSQLLNDVVVIGYGSVKKSDLSGSVVAIKAEDMNRGAVTSPQELIQGKVPGLFVAPGDGSPGAGSTIRIRGGASLNASNDPLIVIDGIPTSNDAAPGTPNALATINPNDIETFTVLKDASATAIYGSRASNGVIIITTKKGSQGKVKITYSGSFTAKDVYQRVPTLNADQFREVLKNQYSGTTQEDAIRQIVNKYPHQSTDWQDAIYQTGLSTDQNIAISGKTGILPYRVSLGYNNERGTLKTSSYERYTAAINLNPKFFKEHLSVDINVKGTINNNRFADSGAVGAAAFFDPTKPIYTDSGNYHGYWNWSEVPGAVQSVATFNPLS
;
A
#
# COMPACT_ATOMS: atom_id res chain seq x y z
N PHE A 1 16.03 9.45 65.75
CA PHE A 1 14.66 9.52 65.22
C PHE A 1 14.58 9.14 63.76
N LEU A 2 15.54 9.52 62.92
CA LEU A 2 15.62 9.21 61.50
C LEU A 2 15.94 7.76 61.16
N GLU A 3 16.73 7.05 62.02
CA GLU A 3 17.03 5.62 61.84
C GLU A 3 15.83 4.72 62.18
N CYS A 4 15.03 5.09 63.17
CA CYS A 4 13.82 4.35 63.56
C CYS A 4 12.75 4.41 62.46
N MET A 5 12.62 5.53 61.76
CA MET A 5 11.68 5.68 60.64
C MET A 5 12.09 4.86 59.37
N LYS A 6 13.39 4.68 59.13
CA LYS A 6 13.87 3.82 58.02
C LYS A 6 13.61 2.34 58.24
N GLN A 7 13.75 1.85 59.48
CA GLN A 7 13.45 0.45 59.82
C GLN A 7 11.95 0.11 59.78
N VAL A 8 11.08 1.05 60.12
CA VAL A 8 9.63 0.84 60.07
C VAL A 8 9.15 0.78 58.60
N ASN A 9 9.65 1.67 57.74
CA ASN A 9 9.29 1.65 56.31
C ASN A 9 9.81 0.39 55.60
N PHE A 10 10.97 -0.12 55.96
CA PHE A 10 11.52 -1.35 55.37
C PHE A 10 10.72 -2.60 55.75
N ARG A 11 10.27 -2.70 57.00
CA ARG A 11 9.39 -3.80 57.45
C ARG A 11 7.99 -3.76 56.84
N ILE A 12 7.43 -2.57 56.66
CA ILE A 12 6.13 -2.40 55.98
C ILE A 12 6.28 -2.79 54.50
N PHE A 13 7.37 -2.43 53.85
CA PHE A 13 7.66 -2.80 52.45
C PHE A 13 7.83 -4.33 52.28
N GLN A 14 8.51 -5.01 53.24
CA GLN A 14 8.63 -6.47 53.24
C GLN A 14 7.29 -7.18 53.44
N VAL A 15 6.42 -6.66 54.30
CA VAL A 15 5.06 -7.22 54.51
C VAL A 15 4.17 -7.03 53.29
N ILE A 16 4.23 -5.89 52.62
CA ILE A 16 3.51 -5.64 51.38
C ILE A 16 4.02 -6.56 50.26
N LEU A 17 5.33 -6.77 50.15
CA LEU A 17 5.94 -7.65 49.15
C LEU A 17 5.59 -9.13 49.35
N LEU A 18 5.26 -9.55 50.57
CA LEU A 18 4.81 -10.91 50.88
C LEU A 18 3.30 -11.12 50.70
N ILE A 19 2.51 -10.06 50.86
CA ILE A 19 1.04 -10.13 50.72
C ILE A 19 0.59 -10.00 49.24
N LEU A 20 1.33 -9.24 48.42
CA LEU A 20 1.01 -9.04 47.00
C LEU A 20 0.98 -10.34 46.16
N PRO A 21 1.95 -11.30 46.29
CA PRO A 21 1.86 -12.58 45.60
C PRO A 21 0.70 -13.46 46.09
N GLY A 22 0.36 -13.40 47.36
CA GLY A 22 -0.76 -14.14 47.93
C GLY A 22 -2.12 -13.67 47.42
N LEU A 23 -2.28 -12.37 47.19
CA LEU A 23 -3.49 -11.81 46.62
C LEU A 23 -3.64 -12.14 45.11
N PHE A 24 -2.53 -12.29 44.37
CA PHE A 24 -2.53 -12.68 42.95
C PHE A 24 -2.93 -14.15 42.75
N PHE A 25 -2.59 -15.03 43.71
CA PHE A 25 -3.00 -16.44 43.65
C PHE A 25 -4.47 -16.68 44.07
N ALA A 26 -5.05 -15.79 44.86
CA ALA A 26 -6.46 -15.93 45.30
C ALA A 26 -7.48 -15.55 44.20
N LEU A 27 -7.07 -14.92 43.10
CA LEU A 27 -7.92 -14.54 41.99
C LEU A 27 -7.96 -15.57 40.84
N SER A 28 -7.39 -16.75 41.00
CA SER A 28 -7.62 -17.88 40.11
C SER A 28 -9.04 -18.40 40.35
N SER A 29 -10.04 -17.65 39.91
CA SER A 29 -11.42 -18.15 39.80
C SER A 29 -11.37 -19.34 38.82
N TYR A 30 -11.52 -20.54 39.31
CA TYR A 30 -11.78 -21.73 38.50
C TYR A 30 -13.10 -21.47 37.78
N ALA A 31 -13.02 -20.98 36.55
CA ALA A 31 -14.16 -20.90 35.68
C ALA A 31 -14.62 -22.33 35.43
N GLN A 32 -15.76 -22.68 35.99
CA GLN A 32 -16.34 -24.02 35.91
C GLN A 32 -16.63 -24.31 34.43
N GLN A 33 -15.81 -25.16 33.82
CA GLN A 33 -16.03 -25.59 32.44
C GLN A 33 -17.19 -26.57 32.41
N MET A 34 -18.08 -26.42 31.45
CA MET A 34 -19.15 -27.36 31.15
C MET A 34 -18.99 -27.90 29.74
N ALA A 35 -19.33 -29.15 29.54
CA ALA A 35 -19.42 -29.73 28.21
C ALA A 35 -20.69 -29.21 27.52
N VAL A 36 -20.50 -28.41 26.47
CA VAL A 36 -21.55 -27.95 25.58
C VAL A 36 -21.70 -28.97 24.46
N LYS A 37 -22.89 -29.55 24.32
CA LYS A 37 -23.27 -30.34 23.17
C LYS A 37 -24.15 -29.50 22.26
N GLY A 38 -23.87 -29.47 20.98
CA GLY A 38 -24.66 -28.68 20.04
C GLY A 38 -24.91 -29.39 18.74
N HIS A 39 -25.93 -28.91 18.03
CA HIS A 39 -26.28 -29.34 16.70
C HIS A 39 -26.41 -28.12 15.80
N VAL A 40 -25.73 -28.15 14.65
CA VAL A 40 -25.74 -27.07 13.66
C VAL A 40 -26.48 -27.56 12.42
N LYS A 41 -27.50 -26.82 12.01
CA LYS A 41 -28.30 -27.08 10.83
C LYS A 41 -28.44 -25.81 9.98
N ASP A 42 -28.83 -25.98 8.74
CA ASP A 42 -29.20 -24.88 7.85
C ASP A 42 -30.68 -24.49 7.98
N THR A 43 -31.14 -23.55 7.14
CA THR A 43 -32.51 -23.08 7.10
C THR A 43 -33.48 -24.11 6.55
N THR A 44 -33.02 -25.13 5.85
CA THR A 44 -33.80 -26.26 5.33
C THR A 44 -33.95 -27.40 6.35
N GLY A 45 -33.14 -27.32 7.44
CA GLY A 45 -33.10 -28.33 8.49
C GLY A 45 -32.04 -29.39 8.28
N GLU A 46 -31.21 -29.30 7.20
CA GLU A 46 -30.12 -30.22 6.96
C GLU A 46 -28.92 -29.95 7.86
N PRO A 47 -28.21 -31.01 8.34
CA PRO A 47 -27.04 -30.85 9.19
C PRO A 47 -25.87 -30.18 8.43
N VAL A 48 -25.22 -29.19 9.03
CA VAL A 48 -24.03 -28.54 8.45
C VAL A 48 -22.78 -29.28 8.94
N ILE A 49 -22.16 -30.02 8.06
CA ILE A 49 -20.97 -30.85 8.32
C ILE A 49 -19.71 -30.00 8.24
N GLY A 50 -18.80 -30.12 9.22
CA GLY A 50 -17.51 -29.41 9.20
C GLY A 50 -17.60 -27.92 9.56
N ALA A 51 -18.71 -27.46 10.12
CA ALA A 51 -18.82 -26.09 10.63
C ALA A 51 -17.84 -25.87 11.79
N ASN A 52 -17.14 -24.75 11.74
CA ASN A 52 -16.16 -24.37 12.75
C ASN A 52 -16.87 -23.71 13.95
N VAL A 53 -16.66 -24.23 15.14
CA VAL A 53 -17.24 -23.75 16.40
C VAL A 53 -16.12 -23.31 17.32
N ILE A 54 -15.98 -22.00 17.58
CA ILE A 54 -14.90 -21.40 18.37
C ILE A 54 -15.49 -20.63 19.53
N ILE A 55 -14.84 -20.68 20.69
CA ILE A 55 -15.15 -19.77 21.81
C ILE A 55 -14.62 -18.39 21.45
N LYS A 56 -15.48 -17.41 21.34
CA LYS A 56 -15.14 -16.03 20.95
C LYS A 56 -14.04 -15.45 21.83
N GLY A 57 -12.98 -14.93 21.19
CA GLY A 57 -11.81 -14.37 21.88
C GLY A 57 -10.77 -15.38 22.33
N THR A 58 -10.91 -16.67 21.94
CA THR A 58 -9.93 -17.72 22.22
C THR A 58 -9.59 -18.50 20.96
N THR A 59 -8.57 -19.36 21.03
CA THR A 59 -8.22 -20.33 19.99
C THR A 59 -8.86 -21.71 20.21
N THR A 60 -9.68 -21.85 21.24
CA THR A 60 -10.32 -23.14 21.59
C THR A 60 -11.57 -23.32 20.75
N GLY A 61 -11.63 -24.41 19.98
CA GLY A 61 -12.77 -24.68 19.11
C GLY A 61 -12.83 -26.16 18.72
N THR A 62 -13.86 -26.52 17.98
CA THR A 62 -14.14 -27.84 17.41
C THR A 62 -14.84 -27.67 16.07
N ILE A 63 -15.06 -28.79 15.35
CA ILE A 63 -15.83 -28.84 14.11
C ILE A 63 -17.02 -29.76 14.29
N THR A 64 -18.10 -29.54 13.51
CA THR A 64 -19.27 -30.42 13.50
C THR A 64 -18.98 -31.72 12.76
N ASP A 65 -19.59 -32.82 13.23
CA ASP A 65 -19.53 -34.14 12.61
C ASP A 65 -20.50 -34.29 11.41
N PHE A 66 -20.63 -35.51 10.87
CA PHE A 66 -21.52 -35.82 9.74
C PHE A 66 -23.00 -35.57 10.00
N ASP A 67 -23.40 -35.57 11.26
CA ASP A 67 -24.78 -35.31 11.69
C ASP A 67 -24.94 -33.86 12.18
N GLY A 68 -23.94 -32.99 11.96
CA GLY A 68 -23.96 -31.58 12.40
C GLY A 68 -23.77 -31.38 13.91
N ASN A 69 -23.39 -32.45 14.67
CA ASN A 69 -23.20 -32.34 16.11
C ASN A 69 -21.79 -31.91 16.46
N PHE A 70 -21.64 -31.21 17.58
CA PHE A 70 -20.35 -30.88 18.16
C PHE A 70 -20.36 -31.02 19.68
N THR A 71 -19.19 -31.21 20.25
CA THR A 71 -18.96 -31.16 21.70
C THR A 71 -17.76 -30.27 21.99
N LEU A 72 -17.90 -29.29 22.87
CA LEU A 72 -16.88 -28.34 23.24
C LEU A 72 -16.97 -27.99 24.71
N ASN A 73 -15.83 -28.00 25.42
CA ASN A 73 -15.78 -27.53 26.81
C ASN A 73 -15.68 -26.00 26.84
N ALA A 74 -16.67 -25.36 27.41
CA ALA A 74 -16.72 -23.90 27.53
C ALA A 74 -17.10 -23.47 28.94
N THR A 75 -16.74 -22.24 29.30
CA THR A 75 -17.20 -21.64 30.57
C THR A 75 -18.65 -21.23 30.43
N LYS A 76 -19.38 -21.24 31.54
CA LYS A 76 -20.74 -20.73 31.63
C LYS A 76 -20.74 -19.25 31.15
N ASP A 77 -21.63 -18.91 30.24
CA ASP A 77 -21.75 -17.57 29.60
C ASP A 77 -20.71 -17.27 28.47
N ALA A 78 -19.85 -18.21 28.09
CA ALA A 78 -19.02 -18.04 26.91
C ALA A 78 -19.89 -17.86 25.66
N ILE A 79 -19.43 -17.04 24.70
CA ILE A 79 -20.06 -16.90 23.39
C ILE A 79 -19.38 -17.85 22.43
N LEU A 80 -20.15 -18.72 21.81
CA LEU A 80 -19.69 -19.58 20.72
C LEU A 80 -19.93 -18.86 19.42
N SER A 81 -18.92 -18.79 18.57
CA SER A 81 -18.99 -18.30 17.20
C SER A 81 -18.94 -19.50 16.26
N ILE A 82 -20.00 -19.69 15.50
CA ILE A 82 -20.17 -20.80 14.55
C ILE A 82 -20.08 -20.24 13.14
N SER A 83 -19.20 -20.79 12.32
CA SER A 83 -18.98 -20.35 10.94
C SER A 83 -18.79 -21.53 10.00
N PHE A 84 -19.33 -21.40 8.80
CA PHE A 84 -19.12 -22.35 7.69
C PHE A 84 -19.16 -21.60 6.36
N VAL A 85 -18.43 -22.11 5.36
CA VAL A 85 -18.38 -21.51 4.03
C VAL A 85 -19.77 -21.52 3.40
N GLY A 86 -20.25 -20.34 2.97
CA GLY A 86 -21.60 -20.18 2.38
C GLY A 86 -22.67 -19.80 3.36
N TYR A 87 -22.37 -19.65 4.66
CA TYR A 87 -23.32 -19.27 5.70
C TYR A 87 -22.87 -18.03 6.48
N LYS A 88 -23.82 -17.25 6.97
CA LYS A 88 -23.54 -16.13 7.89
C LYS A 88 -23.08 -16.68 9.24
N PRO A 89 -21.98 -16.15 9.80
CA PRO A 89 -21.55 -16.54 11.13
C PRO A 89 -22.66 -16.28 12.16
N ALA A 90 -22.92 -17.27 13.03
CA ALA A 90 -23.86 -17.17 14.11
C ALA A 90 -23.16 -17.14 15.47
N GLU A 91 -23.64 -16.32 16.40
CA GLU A 91 -23.13 -16.25 17.76
C GLU A 91 -24.22 -16.74 18.72
N VAL A 92 -23.86 -17.63 19.64
CA VAL A 92 -24.77 -18.19 20.63
C VAL A 92 -24.09 -18.32 21.99
N LYS A 93 -24.81 -18.12 23.08
CA LYS A 93 -24.29 -18.36 24.43
C LYS A 93 -24.14 -19.86 24.69
N ALA A 94 -23.03 -20.24 25.33
CA ALA A 94 -22.77 -21.60 25.74
C ALA A 94 -23.83 -22.09 26.75
N ALA A 95 -24.47 -23.20 26.41
CA ALA A 95 -25.47 -23.90 27.26
C ALA A 95 -25.20 -25.42 27.11
N PRO A 96 -25.66 -26.26 28.06
CA PRO A 96 -25.45 -27.71 28.02
C PRO A 96 -25.94 -28.36 26.72
N SER A 97 -26.98 -27.80 26.09
CA SER A 97 -27.46 -28.20 24.77
C SER A 97 -27.80 -26.95 23.96
N VAL A 98 -27.26 -26.86 22.73
CA VAL A 98 -27.41 -25.70 21.84
C VAL A 98 -27.78 -26.18 20.44
N THR A 99 -28.83 -25.63 19.87
CA THR A 99 -29.16 -25.83 18.45
C THR A 99 -28.97 -24.51 17.72
N VAL A 100 -28.17 -24.51 16.66
CA VAL A 100 -27.87 -23.32 15.86
C VAL A 100 -28.35 -23.54 14.45
N THR A 101 -29.13 -22.59 13.94
CA THR A 101 -29.54 -22.58 12.53
C THR A 101 -28.69 -21.51 11.82
N LEU A 102 -27.83 -21.97 10.90
CA LEU A 102 -27.05 -21.07 10.06
C LEU A 102 -27.94 -20.57 8.91
N GLN A 103 -27.87 -19.26 8.69
CA GLN A 103 -28.54 -18.64 7.54
C GLN A 103 -27.59 -18.62 6.36
N ASP A 104 -28.10 -18.95 5.18
CA ASP A 104 -27.33 -18.84 3.96
C ASP A 104 -26.77 -17.43 3.80
N ASP A 105 -25.49 -17.32 3.56
CA ASP A 105 -24.89 -16.05 3.19
C ASP A 105 -25.08 -15.81 1.69
N SER A 106 -26.32 -15.46 1.33
CA SER A 106 -26.69 -15.12 -0.04
C SER A 106 -25.88 -13.93 -0.59
N GLN A 107 -25.11 -13.23 0.25
CA GLN A 107 -24.22 -12.17 -0.20
C GLN A 107 -22.95 -12.72 -0.88
N LEU A 108 -22.50 -13.94 -0.57
CA LEU A 108 -21.38 -14.57 -1.30
C LEU A 108 -21.75 -14.99 -2.73
N LEU A 109 -23.03 -15.19 -3.03
CA LEU A 109 -23.52 -15.52 -4.38
C LEU A 109 -23.90 -14.28 -5.22
N ASN A 110 -23.93 -13.09 -4.62
CA ASN A 110 -24.29 -11.84 -5.27
C ASN A 110 -23.11 -10.88 -5.42
N ASP A 111 -21.88 -11.37 -5.62
CA ASP A 111 -20.79 -10.52 -6.06
C ASP A 111 -21.14 -9.97 -7.45
N VAL A 112 -21.69 -8.76 -7.43
CA VAL A 112 -22.02 -8.01 -8.63
C VAL A 112 -20.72 -7.35 -9.11
N VAL A 113 -20.32 -7.68 -10.32
CA VAL A 113 -19.15 -7.10 -10.98
C VAL A 113 -19.63 -6.02 -11.93
N VAL A 114 -19.08 -4.83 -11.79
CA VAL A 114 -19.31 -3.74 -12.75
C VAL A 114 -18.56 -4.08 -14.03
N ILE A 115 -19.29 -4.19 -15.13
CA ILE A 115 -18.74 -4.37 -16.47
C ILE A 115 -19.36 -3.34 -17.42
N GLY A 116 -18.52 -2.60 -18.15
CA GLY A 116 -18.97 -1.65 -19.15
C GLY A 116 -20.02 -0.68 -18.65
N TYR A 117 -21.21 -0.77 -19.20
CA TYR A 117 -22.34 0.11 -18.87
C TYR A 117 -23.33 -0.50 -17.88
N GLY A 118 -22.96 -1.58 -17.20
CA GLY A 118 -23.86 -2.25 -16.27
C GLY A 118 -23.13 -3.06 -15.20
N SER A 119 -23.92 -3.71 -14.36
CA SER A 119 -23.43 -4.65 -13.35
C SER A 119 -24.04 -6.02 -13.61
N VAL A 120 -23.20 -7.06 -13.61
CA VAL A 120 -23.60 -8.45 -13.84
C VAL A 120 -23.14 -9.29 -12.65
N LYS A 121 -23.89 -10.32 -12.32
CA LYS A 121 -23.45 -11.27 -11.28
C LYS A 121 -22.18 -11.96 -11.75
N LYS A 122 -21.24 -12.15 -10.86
CA LYS A 122 -19.96 -12.82 -11.16
C LYS A 122 -20.18 -14.23 -11.73
N SER A 123 -21.22 -14.92 -11.29
CA SER A 123 -21.64 -16.23 -11.80
C SER A 123 -22.04 -16.23 -13.29
N ASP A 124 -22.50 -15.10 -13.79
CA ASP A 124 -23.06 -14.98 -15.15
C ASP A 124 -21.98 -14.56 -16.16
N LEU A 125 -20.76 -14.31 -15.70
CA LEU A 125 -19.63 -13.95 -16.53
C LEU A 125 -18.94 -15.20 -17.07
N SER A 126 -19.02 -15.42 -18.36
CA SER A 126 -18.34 -16.53 -19.07
C SER A 126 -16.82 -16.31 -19.24
N GLY A 127 -16.32 -15.12 -18.90
CA GLY A 127 -14.91 -14.73 -19.05
C GLY A 127 -14.11 -14.76 -17.73
N SER A 128 -12.77 -14.76 -17.85
CA SER A 128 -11.88 -14.66 -16.68
C SER A 128 -11.88 -13.24 -16.12
N VAL A 129 -12.79 -12.98 -15.20
CA VAL A 129 -12.95 -11.71 -14.50
C VAL A 129 -12.53 -11.86 -13.04
N VAL A 130 -11.70 -10.95 -12.55
CA VAL A 130 -11.30 -10.90 -11.15
C VAL A 130 -11.68 -9.54 -10.58
N ALA A 131 -12.49 -9.53 -9.53
CA ALA A 131 -12.83 -8.35 -8.76
C ALA A 131 -12.11 -8.37 -7.41
N ILE A 132 -11.47 -7.26 -7.02
CA ILE A 132 -10.78 -7.06 -5.76
C ILE A 132 -11.49 -5.94 -5.02
N LYS A 133 -11.98 -6.20 -3.84
CA LYS A 133 -12.62 -5.21 -2.96
C LYS A 133 -11.58 -4.45 -2.14
N ALA A 134 -11.94 -3.28 -1.64
CA ALA A 134 -11.05 -2.43 -0.82
C ALA A 134 -10.44 -3.17 0.38
N GLU A 135 -11.15 -4.13 0.96
CA GLU A 135 -10.68 -4.95 2.10
C GLU A 135 -9.55 -5.92 1.74
N ASP A 136 -9.52 -6.38 0.48
CA ASP A 136 -8.53 -7.34 -0.06
C ASP A 136 -7.32 -6.65 -0.70
N MET A 137 -7.36 -5.33 -0.85
CA MET A 137 -6.28 -4.54 -1.45
C MET A 137 -5.05 -4.49 -0.54
N ASN A 138 -3.89 -4.28 -1.15
CA ASN A 138 -2.67 -4.07 -0.38
C ASN A 138 -2.78 -2.83 0.51
N ARG A 139 -2.22 -2.94 1.70
CA ARG A 139 -2.18 -1.85 2.68
C ARG A 139 -0.74 -1.42 2.91
N GLY A 140 -0.53 -0.22 3.42
CA GLY A 140 0.78 0.32 3.73
C GLY A 140 1.05 1.63 2.99
N ALA A 141 2.31 1.88 2.66
CA ALA A 141 2.74 3.08 1.93
C ALA A 141 2.40 2.96 0.43
N VAL A 142 1.11 3.00 0.10
CA VAL A 142 0.62 2.95 -1.28
C VAL A 142 0.49 4.38 -1.80
N THR A 143 1.29 4.74 -2.78
CA THR A 143 1.26 6.07 -3.39
C THR A 143 0.50 6.09 -4.71
N SER A 144 0.45 4.95 -5.38
CA SER A 144 -0.17 4.76 -6.69
C SER A 144 -1.29 3.71 -6.62
N PRO A 145 -2.46 3.93 -7.25
CA PRO A 145 -3.56 2.98 -7.26
C PRO A 145 -3.18 1.58 -7.75
N GLN A 146 -2.20 1.45 -8.63
CA GLN A 146 -1.73 0.18 -9.18
C GLN A 146 -1.13 -0.74 -8.11
N GLU A 147 -0.48 -0.18 -7.10
CA GLU A 147 0.16 -0.93 -6.02
C GLU A 147 -0.87 -1.65 -5.14
N LEU A 148 -2.11 -1.14 -5.08
CA LEU A 148 -3.20 -1.76 -4.33
C LEU A 148 -3.50 -3.19 -4.79
N ILE A 149 -3.27 -3.50 -6.07
CA ILE A 149 -3.62 -4.79 -6.69
C ILE A 149 -2.41 -5.64 -7.04
N GLN A 150 -1.19 -5.19 -6.71
CA GLN A 150 0.04 -5.92 -6.97
C GLN A 150 0.02 -7.30 -6.27
N GLY A 151 0.24 -8.37 -7.04
CA GLY A 151 0.24 -9.75 -6.53
C GLY A 151 -1.13 -10.32 -6.16
N LYS A 152 -2.23 -9.57 -6.38
CA LYS A 152 -3.59 -10.02 -6.03
C LYS A 152 -4.34 -10.72 -7.18
N VAL A 153 -3.93 -10.49 -8.42
CA VAL A 153 -4.63 -10.99 -9.60
C VAL A 153 -3.73 -11.94 -10.38
N PRO A 154 -4.07 -13.24 -10.50
CA PRO A 154 -3.31 -14.15 -11.36
C PRO A 154 -3.28 -13.66 -12.81
N GLY A 155 -2.09 -13.61 -13.42
CA GLY A 155 -1.89 -13.15 -14.78
C GLY A 155 -1.88 -11.62 -14.96
N LEU A 156 -1.95 -10.86 -13.87
CA LEU A 156 -1.67 -9.42 -13.85
C LEU A 156 -0.26 -9.20 -13.30
N PHE A 157 0.57 -8.59 -14.09
CA PHE A 157 1.91 -8.15 -13.69
C PHE A 157 1.89 -6.65 -13.42
N VAL A 158 2.33 -6.26 -12.24
CA VAL A 158 2.48 -4.86 -11.82
C VAL A 158 3.94 -4.68 -11.42
N ALA A 159 4.69 -3.99 -12.25
CA ALA A 159 6.08 -3.62 -11.95
C ALA A 159 6.10 -2.19 -11.40
N PRO A 160 6.63 -1.96 -10.22
CA PRO A 160 6.83 -0.62 -9.71
C PRO A 160 7.73 0.17 -10.67
N GLY A 161 7.55 1.48 -10.72
CA GLY A 161 8.41 2.38 -11.48
C GLY A 161 9.81 2.51 -10.86
N ASP A 162 10.47 3.60 -11.16
CA ASP A 162 11.85 3.88 -10.73
C ASP A 162 12.00 4.28 -9.25
N GLY A 163 10.91 4.27 -8.48
CA GLY A 163 10.89 4.69 -7.08
C GLY A 163 10.81 6.20 -6.85
N SER A 164 10.71 7.00 -7.91
CA SER A 164 10.46 8.44 -7.81
C SER A 164 9.12 8.72 -7.13
N PRO A 165 8.99 9.84 -6.41
CA PRO A 165 7.74 10.25 -5.82
C PRO A 165 6.59 10.30 -6.82
N GLY A 166 5.46 9.66 -6.48
CA GLY A 166 4.29 9.58 -7.35
C GLY A 166 4.48 8.74 -8.61
N ALA A 167 5.62 8.07 -8.79
CA ALA A 167 5.85 7.19 -9.94
C ALA A 167 4.75 6.14 -10.04
N GLY A 168 4.26 5.91 -11.25
CA GLY A 168 3.34 4.85 -11.56
C GLY A 168 4.01 3.51 -11.66
N SER A 169 3.21 2.48 -11.80
CA SER A 169 3.67 1.13 -12.09
C SER A 169 3.29 0.75 -13.52
N THR A 170 4.16 0.01 -14.18
CA THR A 170 3.81 -0.62 -15.45
C THR A 170 2.88 -1.79 -15.19
N ILE A 171 1.74 -1.81 -15.89
CA ILE A 171 0.74 -2.88 -15.76
C ILE A 171 0.70 -3.70 -17.04
N ARG A 172 0.70 -5.03 -16.92
CA ARG A 172 0.54 -5.95 -18.06
C ARG A 172 -0.43 -7.06 -17.67
N ILE A 173 -1.35 -7.38 -18.58
CA ILE A 173 -2.28 -8.50 -18.43
C ILE A 173 -1.84 -9.60 -19.40
N ARG A 174 -1.51 -10.79 -18.87
CA ARG A 174 -1.06 -11.96 -19.65
C ARG A 174 0.18 -11.71 -20.54
N GLY A 175 1.01 -10.71 -20.19
CA GLY A 175 2.21 -10.34 -20.96
C GLY A 175 1.95 -9.24 -21.98
N GLY A 176 2.85 -9.10 -22.96
CA GLY A 176 2.73 -8.14 -24.06
C GLY A 176 2.21 -8.80 -25.33
N ALA A 177 1.24 -8.20 -26.00
CA ALA A 177 0.69 -8.67 -27.26
C ALA A 177 1.33 -8.01 -28.49
N SER A 178 2.00 -6.86 -28.32
CA SER A 178 2.59 -6.08 -29.41
C SER A 178 4.04 -5.75 -29.17
N LEU A 179 4.82 -5.76 -30.26
CA LEU A 179 6.23 -5.33 -30.25
C LEU A 179 6.36 -3.81 -30.44
N ASN A 180 5.43 -3.18 -31.15
CA ASN A 180 5.52 -1.77 -31.56
C ASN A 180 4.41 -0.87 -30.98
N ALA A 181 3.30 -1.45 -30.52
CA ALA A 181 2.21 -0.69 -29.89
C ALA A 181 2.22 -0.81 -28.37
N SER A 182 1.50 0.07 -27.69
CA SER A 182 1.33 -0.03 -26.24
C SER A 182 0.75 -1.39 -25.83
N ASN A 183 1.31 -1.96 -24.79
CA ASN A 183 0.81 -3.18 -24.14
C ASN A 183 0.04 -2.87 -22.84
N ASP A 184 -0.27 -1.61 -22.60
CA ASP A 184 -1.01 -1.19 -21.41
C ASP A 184 -2.49 -1.57 -21.53
N PRO A 185 -3.12 -2.08 -20.47
CA PRO A 185 -4.55 -2.32 -20.45
C PRO A 185 -5.31 -1.00 -20.48
N LEU A 186 -6.54 -1.03 -21.01
CA LEU A 186 -7.44 0.11 -20.93
C LEU A 186 -7.89 0.32 -19.48
N ILE A 187 -7.81 1.55 -19.00
CA ILE A 187 -8.29 1.94 -17.68
C ILE A 187 -9.66 2.60 -17.82
N VAL A 188 -10.62 2.13 -17.02
CA VAL A 188 -11.98 2.66 -16.96
C VAL A 188 -12.27 3.08 -15.53
N ILE A 189 -12.66 4.34 -15.31
CA ILE A 189 -12.94 4.88 -13.99
C ILE A 189 -14.42 5.26 -13.92
N ASP A 190 -15.15 4.61 -13.01
CA ASP A 190 -16.61 4.81 -12.85
C ASP A 190 -17.39 4.75 -14.18
N GLY A 191 -17.01 3.81 -15.06
CA GLY A 191 -17.62 3.61 -16.37
C GLY A 191 -17.06 4.48 -17.51
N ILE A 192 -16.16 5.42 -17.23
CA ILE A 192 -15.55 6.32 -18.23
C ILE A 192 -14.18 5.79 -18.63
N PRO A 193 -13.95 5.39 -19.90
CA PRO A 193 -12.63 5.02 -20.39
C PRO A 193 -11.69 6.23 -20.37
N THR A 194 -10.53 6.05 -19.75
CA THR A 194 -9.50 7.10 -19.67
C THR A 194 -8.42 6.94 -20.75
N SER A 195 -7.67 8.00 -21.01
CA SER A 195 -6.40 7.86 -21.73
C SER A 195 -5.36 7.21 -20.84
N ASN A 196 -4.51 6.35 -21.43
CA ASN A 196 -3.36 5.82 -20.73
C ASN A 196 -2.18 6.83 -20.69
N ASP A 197 -2.30 7.91 -21.47
CA ASP A 197 -1.31 8.99 -21.45
C ASP A 197 -1.48 9.83 -20.18
N ALA A 198 -0.39 10.04 -19.48
CA ALA A 198 -0.37 10.95 -18.33
C ALA A 198 -0.58 12.39 -18.81
N ALA A 199 -1.32 13.18 -18.05
CA ALA A 199 -1.40 14.61 -18.29
C ALA A 199 0.01 15.23 -18.12
N PRO A 200 0.37 16.28 -18.91
CA PRO A 200 1.66 16.93 -18.77
C PRO A 200 1.95 17.33 -17.32
N GLY A 201 3.15 16.99 -16.84
CA GLY A 201 3.58 17.26 -15.46
C GLY A 201 3.10 16.26 -14.41
N THR A 202 2.30 15.25 -14.78
CA THR A 202 1.96 14.15 -13.87
C THR A 202 2.83 12.93 -14.12
N PRO A 203 3.21 12.18 -13.05
CA PRO A 203 4.10 11.03 -13.22
C PRO A 203 3.43 9.82 -13.89
N ASN A 204 2.10 9.69 -13.79
CA ASN A 204 1.35 8.60 -14.43
C ASN A 204 -0.14 8.95 -14.58
N ALA A 205 -0.86 8.22 -15.44
CA ALA A 205 -2.28 8.46 -15.74
C ALA A 205 -3.20 8.28 -14.51
N LEU A 206 -2.86 7.38 -13.59
CA LEU A 206 -3.64 7.12 -12.38
C LEU A 206 -3.28 8.04 -11.20
N ALA A 207 -2.28 8.92 -11.34
CA ALA A 207 -1.89 9.87 -10.30
C ALA A 207 -3.03 10.84 -9.89
N THR A 208 -4.04 10.98 -10.74
CA THR A 208 -5.21 11.83 -10.49
C THR A 208 -6.24 11.20 -9.53
N ILE A 209 -6.12 9.90 -9.24
CA ILE A 209 -7.06 9.18 -8.36
C ILE A 209 -6.46 9.03 -6.98
N ASN A 210 -7.26 9.35 -5.97
CA ASN A 210 -6.89 9.05 -4.59
C ASN A 210 -7.12 7.56 -4.30
N PRO A 211 -6.08 6.78 -3.94
CA PRO A 211 -6.21 5.36 -3.58
C PRO A 211 -7.26 5.09 -2.49
N ASN A 212 -7.43 6.03 -1.55
CA ASN A 212 -8.39 5.91 -0.45
C ASN A 212 -9.86 5.99 -0.92
N ASP A 213 -10.12 6.52 -2.12
CA ASP A 213 -11.47 6.62 -2.68
C ASP A 213 -11.87 5.41 -3.52
N ILE A 214 -10.98 4.46 -3.72
CA ILE A 214 -11.26 3.26 -4.53
C ILE A 214 -12.05 2.26 -3.70
N GLU A 215 -13.12 1.72 -4.29
CA GLU A 215 -13.97 0.67 -3.72
C GLU A 215 -13.57 -0.70 -4.27
N THR A 216 -13.48 -0.80 -5.61
CA THR A 216 -13.14 -2.07 -6.27
C THR A 216 -12.25 -1.86 -7.47
N PHE A 217 -11.40 -2.87 -7.73
CA PHE A 217 -10.76 -3.09 -9.02
C PHE A 217 -11.36 -4.31 -9.68
N THR A 218 -11.80 -4.19 -10.90
CA THR A 218 -12.24 -5.32 -11.74
C THR A 218 -11.29 -5.46 -12.92
N VAL A 219 -10.67 -6.63 -13.06
CA VAL A 219 -9.73 -6.92 -14.14
C VAL A 219 -10.38 -7.88 -15.13
N LEU A 220 -10.60 -7.40 -16.36
CA LEU A 220 -11.13 -8.17 -17.48
C LEU A 220 -9.95 -8.63 -18.35
N LYS A 221 -9.74 -9.94 -18.39
CA LYS A 221 -8.56 -10.53 -19.05
C LYS A 221 -8.88 -11.17 -20.42
N ASP A 222 -10.15 -11.48 -20.70
CA ASP A 222 -10.56 -12.19 -21.88
C ASP A 222 -11.26 -11.30 -22.90
N ALA A 223 -11.13 -11.63 -24.18
CA ALA A 223 -11.70 -10.87 -25.28
C ALA A 223 -13.23 -10.72 -25.19
N SER A 224 -13.94 -11.74 -24.71
CA SER A 224 -15.39 -11.67 -24.50
C SER A 224 -15.80 -10.61 -23.49
N ALA A 225 -15.05 -10.49 -22.39
CA ALA A 225 -15.30 -9.49 -21.35
C ALA A 225 -14.87 -8.07 -21.77
N THR A 226 -13.90 -7.96 -22.69
CA THR A 226 -13.37 -6.67 -23.16
C THR A 226 -14.08 -6.14 -24.42
N ALA A 227 -14.90 -6.96 -25.09
CA ALA A 227 -15.56 -6.63 -26.36
C ALA A 227 -16.40 -5.33 -26.33
N ILE A 228 -16.96 -4.99 -25.15
CA ILE A 228 -17.75 -3.77 -24.94
C ILE A 228 -16.90 -2.49 -25.19
N TYR A 229 -15.59 -2.55 -24.97
CA TYR A 229 -14.67 -1.43 -25.09
C TYR A 229 -13.94 -1.35 -26.44
N GLY A 230 -14.22 -2.30 -27.34
CA GLY A 230 -13.66 -2.36 -28.69
C GLY A 230 -12.14 -2.60 -28.74
N SER A 231 -11.49 -2.15 -29.80
CA SER A 231 -10.04 -2.38 -30.06
C SER A 231 -9.12 -1.79 -28.98
N ARG A 232 -9.54 -0.75 -28.27
CA ARG A 232 -8.77 -0.18 -27.14
C ARG A 232 -8.55 -1.16 -25.99
N ALA A 233 -9.37 -2.20 -25.91
CA ALA A 233 -9.33 -3.20 -24.85
C ALA A 233 -8.56 -4.49 -25.23
N SER A 234 -7.81 -4.46 -26.34
CA SER A 234 -7.04 -5.65 -26.82
C SER A 234 -6.06 -6.21 -25.77
N ASN A 235 -5.52 -5.35 -24.93
CA ASN A 235 -4.58 -5.73 -23.85
C ASN A 235 -5.29 -5.97 -22.50
N GLY A 236 -6.63 -6.12 -22.50
CA GLY A 236 -7.43 -6.24 -21.30
C GLY A 236 -7.94 -4.89 -20.78
N VAL A 237 -8.78 -4.94 -19.75
CA VAL A 237 -9.38 -3.75 -19.14
C VAL A 237 -9.25 -3.83 -17.62
N ILE A 238 -8.93 -2.70 -17.01
CA ILE A 238 -8.97 -2.50 -15.56
C ILE A 238 -10.06 -1.48 -15.27
N ILE A 239 -11.12 -1.91 -14.61
CA ILE A 239 -12.21 -1.06 -14.17
C ILE A 239 -11.98 -0.69 -12.71
N ILE A 240 -11.92 0.60 -12.43
CA ILE A 240 -11.80 1.17 -11.10
C ILE A 240 -13.15 1.77 -10.72
N THR A 241 -13.76 1.26 -9.66
CA THR A 241 -14.99 1.83 -9.12
C THR A 241 -14.65 2.60 -7.84
N THR A 242 -15.13 3.83 -7.74
CA THR A 242 -14.91 4.65 -6.54
C THR A 242 -16.07 4.53 -5.54
N LYS A 243 -15.75 4.77 -4.26
CA LYS A 243 -16.70 4.70 -3.15
C LYS A 243 -17.86 5.68 -3.36
N LYS A 244 -19.08 5.17 -3.23
CA LYS A 244 -20.31 5.94 -3.36
C LYS A 244 -20.83 6.42 -2.00
N GLY A 245 -21.89 7.21 -2.01
CA GLY A 245 -22.63 7.62 -0.83
C GLY A 245 -23.21 6.42 -0.08
N SER A 246 -23.18 6.46 1.26
CA SER A 246 -23.74 5.39 2.08
C SER A 246 -25.26 5.55 2.24
N GLN A 247 -25.97 4.44 2.42
CA GLN A 247 -27.42 4.44 2.68
C GLN A 247 -27.78 4.67 4.15
N GLY A 248 -26.77 4.80 5.04
CA GLY A 248 -26.93 4.86 6.48
C GLY A 248 -26.80 6.26 7.09
N LYS A 249 -26.61 6.30 8.41
CA LYS A 249 -26.30 7.52 9.16
C LYS A 249 -24.97 8.12 8.66
N VAL A 250 -24.81 9.42 8.93
CA VAL A 250 -23.55 10.13 8.62
C VAL A 250 -22.37 9.40 9.25
N LYS A 251 -21.38 9.08 8.41
CA LYS A 251 -20.12 8.44 8.80
C LYS A 251 -18.97 9.34 8.37
N ILE A 252 -18.12 9.69 9.31
CA ILE A 252 -16.85 10.39 9.06
C ILE A 252 -15.75 9.34 9.13
N THR A 253 -14.91 9.29 8.12
CA THR A 253 -13.76 8.39 8.05
C THR A 253 -12.52 9.24 7.85
N TYR A 254 -11.52 9.02 8.68
CA TYR A 254 -10.19 9.57 8.53
C TYR A 254 -9.20 8.43 8.36
N SER A 255 -8.28 8.55 7.40
CA SER A 255 -7.13 7.68 7.23
C SER A 255 -5.88 8.54 7.05
N GLY A 256 -4.82 8.22 7.76
CA GLY A 256 -3.56 8.92 7.68
C GLY A 256 -2.39 7.96 7.80
N SER A 257 -1.32 8.23 7.06
CA SER A 257 -0.07 7.49 7.15
C SER A 257 1.12 8.45 7.09
N PHE A 258 2.20 8.05 7.76
CA PHE A 258 3.52 8.65 7.66
C PHE A 258 4.50 7.57 7.28
N THR A 259 5.35 7.84 6.30
CA THR A 259 6.30 6.88 5.76
C THR A 259 7.68 7.50 5.68
N ALA A 260 8.68 6.78 6.16
CA ALA A 260 10.08 7.07 5.92
C ALA A 260 10.63 6.05 4.92
N LYS A 261 11.25 6.53 3.84
CA LYS A 261 11.87 5.71 2.78
C LYS A 261 13.35 5.98 2.79
N ASP A 262 14.15 4.93 2.65
CA ASP A 262 15.60 5.05 2.53
C ASP A 262 16.13 4.13 1.43
N VAL A 263 17.34 4.38 0.96
CA VAL A 263 17.98 3.57 -0.07
C VAL A 263 18.45 2.26 0.55
N TYR A 264 17.85 1.15 0.13
CA TYR A 264 18.15 -0.18 0.66
C TYR A 264 19.58 -0.64 0.33
N GLN A 265 20.05 -0.35 -0.89
CA GLN A 265 21.34 -0.80 -1.36
C GLN A 265 21.99 0.26 -2.23
N ARG A 266 23.28 0.49 -2.01
CA ARG A 266 24.13 1.37 -2.81
C ARG A 266 25.11 0.56 -3.62
N VAL A 267 25.55 1.11 -4.73
CA VAL A 267 26.61 0.49 -5.54
C VAL A 267 27.94 0.61 -4.80
N PRO A 268 28.68 -0.49 -4.59
CA PRO A 268 30.02 -0.39 -4.00
C PRO A 268 30.94 0.44 -4.89
N THR A 269 31.45 1.54 -4.38
CA THR A 269 32.40 2.44 -5.08
C THR A 269 33.69 2.54 -4.30
N LEU A 270 34.76 2.92 -4.98
CA LEU A 270 36.05 3.17 -4.34
C LEU A 270 35.98 4.48 -3.54
N ASN A 271 36.54 4.49 -2.34
CA ASN A 271 36.82 5.75 -1.65
C ASN A 271 38.03 6.46 -2.28
N ALA A 272 38.28 7.70 -1.87
CA ALA A 272 39.35 8.52 -2.47
C ALA A 272 40.75 7.87 -2.35
N ASP A 273 41.06 7.19 -1.25
CA ASP A 273 42.39 6.59 -1.07
C ASP A 273 42.57 5.33 -1.94
N GLN A 274 41.54 4.50 -1.99
CA GLN A 274 41.52 3.35 -2.89
C GLN A 274 41.61 3.79 -4.37
N PHE A 275 40.89 4.86 -4.72
CA PHE A 275 40.91 5.42 -6.07
C PHE A 275 42.31 5.96 -6.43
N ARG A 276 42.98 6.70 -5.51
CA ARG A 276 44.34 7.17 -5.68
C ARG A 276 45.34 6.01 -5.88
N GLU A 277 45.19 4.94 -5.07
CA GLU A 277 46.03 3.75 -5.16
C GLU A 277 45.87 3.02 -6.50
N VAL A 278 44.65 2.83 -6.98
CA VAL A 278 44.36 2.22 -8.27
C VAL A 278 45.00 3.04 -9.39
N LEU A 279 44.81 4.35 -9.40
CA LEU A 279 45.37 5.22 -10.42
C LEU A 279 46.91 5.26 -10.38
N LYS A 280 47.50 5.30 -9.18
CA LYS A 280 48.95 5.20 -9.02
C LYS A 280 49.49 3.92 -9.61
N ASN A 281 48.85 2.77 -9.37
CA ASN A 281 49.29 1.48 -9.87
C ASN A 281 49.12 1.37 -11.40
N GLN A 282 48.03 1.92 -11.95
CA GLN A 282 47.72 1.86 -13.36
C GLN A 282 48.63 2.77 -14.18
N TYR A 283 49.00 3.95 -13.70
CA TYR A 283 49.77 4.94 -14.47
C TYR A 283 51.24 5.03 -14.06
N SER A 284 51.71 4.20 -13.11
CA SER A 284 53.11 4.17 -12.69
C SER A 284 54.03 3.84 -13.86
N GLY A 285 55.06 4.66 -14.04
CA GLY A 285 56.03 4.53 -15.15
C GLY A 285 55.50 4.97 -16.51
N THR A 286 54.30 5.52 -16.61
CA THR A 286 53.74 6.10 -17.83
C THR A 286 54.07 7.59 -17.97
N THR A 287 53.96 8.15 -19.18
CA THR A 287 54.11 9.60 -19.43
C THR A 287 53.02 10.43 -18.77
N GLN A 288 51.94 9.82 -18.27
CA GLN A 288 50.78 10.47 -17.64
C GLN A 288 50.88 10.47 -16.13
N GLU A 289 51.84 9.77 -15.51
CA GLU A 289 51.91 9.60 -14.04
C GLU A 289 51.85 10.92 -13.27
N ASP A 290 52.68 11.90 -13.65
CA ASP A 290 52.74 13.18 -12.96
C ASP A 290 51.46 14.01 -13.11
N ALA A 291 50.85 13.99 -14.29
CA ALA A 291 49.59 14.68 -14.54
C ALA A 291 48.43 14.08 -13.69
N ILE A 292 48.32 12.75 -13.67
CA ILE A 292 47.33 12.03 -12.87
C ILE A 292 47.54 12.30 -11.36
N ARG A 293 48.81 12.24 -10.91
CA ARG A 293 49.16 12.53 -9.54
C ARG A 293 48.75 13.94 -9.11
N GLN A 294 48.95 14.94 -9.94
CA GLN A 294 48.52 16.32 -9.68
C GLN A 294 47.00 16.45 -9.59
N ILE A 295 46.28 15.78 -10.50
CA ILE A 295 44.82 15.81 -10.57
C ILE A 295 44.21 15.19 -9.32
N VAL A 296 44.62 13.99 -8.89
CA VAL A 296 44.00 13.28 -7.77
C VAL A 296 44.43 13.78 -6.40
N ASN A 297 45.59 14.45 -6.31
CA ASN A 297 46.09 15.04 -5.07
C ASN A 297 45.83 16.56 -4.95
N LYS A 298 45.13 17.16 -5.92
CA LYS A 298 44.73 18.59 -5.82
C LYS A 298 43.98 18.89 -4.50
N TYR A 299 43.20 17.91 -4.01
CA TYR A 299 42.50 17.98 -2.75
C TYR A 299 42.91 16.77 -1.88
N PRO A 300 44.07 16.80 -1.19
CA PRO A 300 44.71 15.59 -0.61
C PRO A 300 43.88 14.96 0.52
N HIS A 301 43.06 15.73 1.21
CA HIS A 301 42.23 15.25 2.32
C HIS A 301 40.76 15.01 1.94
N GLN A 302 40.40 15.23 0.66
CA GLN A 302 39.04 15.05 0.21
C GLN A 302 38.73 13.56 -0.07
N SER A 303 37.61 13.12 0.47
CA SER A 303 37.01 11.84 0.13
C SER A 303 35.50 12.03 0.12
N THR A 304 34.93 12.11 -1.06
CA THR A 304 33.50 12.38 -1.22
C THR A 304 32.78 11.09 -1.57
N ASP A 305 31.83 10.69 -0.72
CA ASP A 305 30.82 9.68 -1.07
C ASP A 305 29.70 10.39 -1.84
N TRP A 306 29.74 10.27 -3.17
CA TRP A 306 28.79 10.91 -4.06
C TRP A 306 27.38 10.33 -3.90
N GLN A 307 27.26 9.03 -3.58
CA GLN A 307 25.95 8.44 -3.35
C GLN A 307 25.32 8.97 -2.06
N ASP A 308 26.09 9.16 -1.00
CA ASP A 308 25.59 9.83 0.21
C ASP A 308 25.21 11.29 -0.05
N ALA A 309 25.96 11.95 -0.91
CA ALA A 309 25.71 13.33 -1.28
C ALA A 309 24.37 13.53 -1.99
N ILE A 310 23.95 12.61 -2.87
CA ILE A 310 22.72 12.73 -3.65
C ILE A 310 21.49 12.16 -2.94
N TYR A 311 21.66 11.22 -2.01
CA TYR A 311 20.53 10.57 -1.33
C TYR A 311 20.15 11.26 -0.03
N GLN A 312 18.93 11.04 0.37
CA GLN A 312 18.34 11.48 1.64
C GLN A 312 17.26 10.49 2.09
N THR A 313 16.93 10.49 3.37
CA THR A 313 15.72 9.80 3.84
C THR A 313 14.50 10.58 3.35
N GLY A 314 13.68 9.95 2.51
CA GLY A 314 12.44 10.52 2.00
C GLY A 314 11.33 10.38 3.05
N LEU A 315 10.73 11.50 3.45
CA LEU A 315 9.58 11.51 4.36
C LEU A 315 8.31 11.79 3.56
N SER A 316 7.29 10.98 3.80
CA SER A 316 6.02 11.08 3.08
C SER A 316 4.84 11.05 4.06
N THR A 317 3.78 11.74 3.71
CA THR A 317 2.50 11.69 4.43
C THR A 317 1.35 11.57 3.45
N ASP A 318 0.37 10.74 3.78
CA ASP A 318 -0.92 10.65 3.09
C ASP A 318 -2.02 10.84 4.12
N GLN A 319 -2.90 11.81 3.88
CA GLN A 319 -3.98 12.18 4.79
C GLN A 319 -5.27 12.24 3.98
N ASN A 320 -6.30 11.55 4.45
CA ASN A 320 -7.61 11.52 3.80
C ASN A 320 -8.73 11.64 4.82
N ILE A 321 -9.70 12.50 4.55
CA ILE A 321 -10.93 12.61 5.30
C ILE A 321 -12.11 12.44 4.35
N ALA A 322 -13.10 11.64 4.76
CA ALA A 322 -14.31 11.47 3.98
C ALA A 322 -15.55 11.48 4.87
N ILE A 323 -16.60 12.12 4.37
CA ILE A 323 -17.92 12.17 4.99
C ILE A 323 -18.89 11.49 4.04
N SER A 324 -19.60 10.49 4.50
CA SER A 324 -20.63 9.81 3.73
C SER A 324 -21.90 9.64 4.53
N GLY A 325 -23.05 9.64 3.85
CA GLY A 325 -24.34 9.51 4.50
C GLY A 325 -25.48 9.57 3.51
N LYS A 326 -26.69 9.67 4.05
CA LYS A 326 -27.91 9.86 3.25
C LYS A 326 -28.76 10.97 3.88
N THR A 327 -29.21 11.88 3.05
CA THR A 327 -30.17 12.93 3.43
C THR A 327 -31.40 12.79 2.54
N GLY A 328 -32.51 12.32 3.10
CA GLY A 328 -33.71 12.01 2.33
C GLY A 328 -33.45 10.94 1.26
N ILE A 329 -33.61 11.30 -0.01
CA ILE A 329 -33.39 10.42 -1.17
C ILE A 329 -31.96 10.46 -1.69
N LEU A 330 -31.08 11.30 -1.11
CA LEU A 330 -29.75 11.62 -1.61
C LEU A 330 -28.65 10.94 -0.75
N PRO A 331 -28.14 9.78 -1.14
CA PRO A 331 -26.84 9.30 -0.67
C PRO A 331 -25.73 10.20 -1.18
N TYR A 332 -24.78 10.53 -0.31
CA TYR A 332 -23.67 11.41 -0.64
C TYR A 332 -22.37 10.91 -0.03
N ARG A 333 -21.27 11.23 -0.70
CA ARG A 333 -19.90 11.11 -0.18
C ARG A 333 -19.09 12.32 -0.63
N VAL A 334 -18.39 12.92 0.30
CA VAL A 334 -17.41 13.98 0.05
C VAL A 334 -16.09 13.52 0.65
N SER A 335 -15.01 13.57 -0.12
CA SER A 335 -13.68 13.24 0.36
C SER A 335 -12.68 14.34 -0.02
N LEU A 336 -11.72 14.54 0.88
CA LEU A 336 -10.58 15.42 0.70
C LEU A 336 -9.31 14.63 1.03
N GLY A 337 -8.32 14.69 0.16
CA GLY A 337 -7.05 14.00 0.33
C GLY A 337 -5.88 14.94 0.14
N TYR A 338 -4.85 14.74 0.94
CA TYR A 338 -3.56 15.38 0.84
C TYR A 338 -2.47 14.32 0.88
N ASN A 339 -1.61 14.32 -0.13
CA ASN A 339 -0.43 13.47 -0.19
C ASN A 339 0.80 14.37 -0.44
N ASN A 340 1.84 14.16 0.36
CA ASN A 340 3.15 14.79 0.16
C ASN A 340 4.20 13.70 0.27
N GLU A 341 4.97 13.52 -0.79
CA GLU A 341 6.01 12.51 -0.88
C GLU A 341 7.34 13.16 -1.25
N ARG A 342 8.36 12.99 -0.40
CA ARG A 342 9.73 13.33 -0.71
C ARG A 342 10.48 12.07 -1.10
N GLY A 343 11.21 12.13 -2.20
CA GLY A 343 12.00 11.01 -2.68
C GLY A 343 13.30 10.82 -1.92
N THR A 344 13.87 9.65 -2.11
CA THR A 344 15.21 9.32 -1.59
C THR A 344 16.32 10.00 -2.38
N LEU A 345 16.08 10.34 -3.65
CA LEU A 345 16.96 11.20 -4.42
C LEU A 345 16.64 12.66 -4.08
N LYS A 346 17.64 13.44 -3.68
CA LYS A 346 17.47 14.88 -3.34
C LYS A 346 16.77 15.61 -4.47
N THR A 347 16.02 16.65 -4.13
CA THR A 347 15.20 17.49 -5.02
C THR A 347 13.95 16.83 -5.58
N SER A 348 13.77 15.52 -5.50
CA SER A 348 12.54 14.88 -5.95
C SER A 348 11.41 15.03 -4.94
N SER A 349 10.24 15.45 -5.40
CA SER A 349 9.05 15.56 -4.54
C SER A 349 7.77 15.48 -5.36
N TYR A 350 6.72 15.00 -4.74
CA TYR A 350 5.38 14.94 -5.30
C TYR A 350 4.37 15.37 -4.25
N GLU A 351 3.51 16.30 -4.59
CA GLU A 351 2.44 16.78 -3.74
C GLU A 351 1.12 16.72 -4.50
N ARG A 352 0.10 16.16 -3.85
CA ARG A 352 -1.22 15.99 -4.45
C ARG A 352 -2.31 16.40 -3.47
N TYR A 353 -3.21 17.24 -3.95
CA TYR A 353 -4.47 17.58 -3.32
C TYR A 353 -5.60 16.96 -4.13
N THR A 354 -6.51 16.25 -3.49
CA THR A 354 -7.67 15.65 -4.14
C THR A 354 -8.95 16.06 -3.45
N ALA A 355 -9.99 16.31 -4.24
CA ALA A 355 -11.34 16.51 -3.74
C ALA A 355 -12.30 15.69 -4.60
N ALA A 356 -13.20 14.95 -3.98
CA ALA A 356 -14.22 14.20 -4.68
C ALA A 356 -15.59 14.36 -4.02
N ILE A 357 -16.62 14.50 -4.86
CA ILE A 357 -18.03 14.57 -4.45
C ILE A 357 -18.79 13.53 -5.25
N ASN A 358 -19.42 12.59 -4.57
CA ASN A 358 -20.28 11.57 -5.17
C ASN A 358 -21.68 11.71 -4.61
N LEU A 359 -22.67 11.93 -5.51
CA LEU A 359 -24.08 12.05 -5.19
C LEU A 359 -24.84 10.99 -5.98
N ASN A 360 -25.63 10.18 -5.31
CA ASN A 360 -26.31 9.03 -5.91
C ASN A 360 -27.81 9.03 -5.60
N PRO A 361 -28.58 10.09 -5.97
CA PRO A 361 -30.01 10.15 -5.69
C PRO A 361 -30.78 9.08 -6.47
N LYS A 362 -31.79 8.54 -5.81
CA LYS A 362 -32.73 7.59 -6.40
C LYS A 362 -34.14 8.16 -6.36
N PHE A 363 -34.81 8.12 -7.49
CA PHE A 363 -36.14 8.69 -7.68
C PHE A 363 -37.14 7.60 -8.05
N PHE A 364 -38.44 7.91 -7.91
CA PHE A 364 -39.55 7.05 -8.33
C PHE A 364 -39.46 5.61 -7.81
N LYS A 365 -39.25 5.43 -6.49
CA LYS A 365 -39.06 4.12 -5.86
C LYS A 365 -37.91 3.31 -6.50
N GLU A 366 -36.80 3.99 -6.75
CA GLU A 366 -35.56 3.43 -7.33
C GLU A 366 -35.62 3.09 -8.83
N HIS A 367 -36.67 3.48 -9.56
CA HIS A 367 -36.75 3.29 -11.02
C HIS A 367 -35.80 4.22 -11.78
N LEU A 368 -35.41 5.36 -11.20
CA LEU A 368 -34.40 6.26 -11.75
C LEU A 368 -33.28 6.47 -10.75
N SER A 369 -32.08 6.06 -11.12
CA SER A 369 -30.84 6.32 -10.39
C SER A 369 -29.98 7.31 -11.16
N VAL A 370 -29.50 8.34 -10.49
CA VAL A 370 -28.58 9.33 -11.08
C VAL A 370 -27.26 9.27 -10.31
N ASP A 371 -26.15 9.12 -11.02
CA ASP A 371 -24.81 9.12 -10.46
C ASP A 371 -24.08 10.40 -10.88
N ILE A 372 -23.80 11.28 -9.93
CA ILE A 372 -23.05 12.51 -10.14
C ILE A 372 -21.71 12.37 -9.43
N ASN A 373 -20.62 12.36 -10.21
CA ASN A 373 -19.27 12.24 -9.71
C ASN A 373 -18.46 13.47 -10.15
N VAL A 374 -18.03 14.27 -9.20
CA VAL A 374 -17.15 15.42 -9.43
C VAL A 374 -15.83 15.15 -8.74
N LYS A 375 -14.74 15.20 -9.48
CA LYS A 375 -13.38 14.96 -8.96
C LYS A 375 -12.47 16.09 -9.42
N GLY A 376 -11.68 16.60 -8.48
CA GLY A 376 -10.64 17.60 -8.74
C GLY A 376 -9.33 17.15 -8.11
N THR A 377 -8.24 17.37 -8.86
CA THR A 377 -6.89 17.05 -8.38
C THR A 377 -5.94 18.16 -8.78
N ILE A 378 -5.08 18.56 -7.83
CA ILE A 378 -3.96 19.47 -8.06
C ILE A 378 -2.70 18.71 -7.70
N ASN A 379 -1.77 18.62 -8.65
CA ASN A 379 -0.48 17.95 -8.48
C ASN A 379 0.65 18.96 -8.66
N ASN A 380 1.60 18.94 -7.73
CA ASN A 380 2.89 19.62 -7.86
C ASN A 380 3.97 18.57 -7.86
N ASN A 381 4.72 18.46 -8.94
CA ASN A 381 5.76 17.46 -9.08
C ASN A 381 7.09 18.12 -9.40
N ARG A 382 8.13 17.73 -8.67
CA ARG A 382 9.51 18.08 -8.95
C ARG A 382 10.29 16.81 -9.24
N PHE A 383 10.66 16.66 -10.50
CA PHE A 383 11.50 15.55 -10.94
C PHE A 383 12.97 15.86 -10.59
N ALA A 384 13.65 14.88 -9.99
CA ALA A 384 15.09 14.92 -9.89
C ALA A 384 15.72 14.38 -11.19
N ASP A 385 16.93 14.77 -11.47
CA ASP A 385 17.69 14.17 -12.56
C ASP A 385 18.13 12.75 -12.16
N SER A 386 17.54 11.74 -12.80
CA SER A 386 17.89 10.34 -12.59
C SER A 386 19.32 10.02 -13.04
N GLY A 387 19.91 10.84 -13.95
CA GLY A 387 21.30 10.74 -14.36
C GLY A 387 22.29 10.94 -13.22
N ALA A 388 21.89 11.69 -12.17
CA ALA A 388 22.69 11.88 -10.97
C ALA A 388 23.08 10.55 -10.29
N VAL A 389 22.22 9.53 -10.36
CA VAL A 389 22.49 8.19 -9.77
C VAL A 389 23.66 7.52 -10.46
N GLY A 390 23.65 7.51 -11.79
CA GLY A 390 24.77 7.00 -12.59
C GLY A 390 26.03 7.84 -12.40
N ALA A 391 25.89 9.16 -12.45
CA ALA A 391 27.02 10.07 -12.24
C ALA A 391 27.68 9.83 -10.86
N ALA A 392 26.91 9.68 -9.79
CA ALA A 392 27.45 9.42 -8.45
C ALA A 392 28.23 8.10 -8.32
N ALA A 393 27.92 7.11 -9.14
CA ALA A 393 28.66 5.84 -9.16
C ALA A 393 30.03 5.95 -9.86
N PHE A 394 30.18 6.87 -10.81
CA PHE A 394 31.37 7.01 -11.64
C PHE A 394 32.20 8.27 -11.37
N PHE A 395 31.67 9.20 -10.58
CA PHE A 395 32.38 10.46 -10.34
C PHE A 395 33.59 10.26 -9.41
N ASP A 396 34.65 11.05 -9.66
CA ASP A 396 35.92 11.00 -8.95
C ASP A 396 35.74 11.33 -7.43
N PRO A 397 35.99 10.39 -6.52
CA PRO A 397 35.80 10.60 -5.08
C PRO A 397 36.85 11.53 -4.46
N THR A 398 37.92 11.90 -5.21
CA THR A 398 38.95 12.85 -4.74
C THR A 398 38.54 14.31 -4.90
N LYS A 399 37.34 14.58 -5.47
CA LYS A 399 36.86 15.94 -5.74
C LYS A 399 35.86 16.41 -4.67
N PRO A 400 35.86 17.70 -4.31
CA PRO A 400 34.86 18.27 -3.40
C PRO A 400 33.52 18.46 -4.14
N ILE A 401 32.45 18.59 -3.39
CA ILE A 401 31.12 18.91 -3.93
C ILE A 401 31.11 20.34 -4.46
N TYR A 402 31.67 21.26 -3.69
CA TYR A 402 31.66 22.69 -3.99
C TYR A 402 33.06 23.23 -4.20
N THR A 403 33.15 24.34 -4.94
CA THR A 403 34.36 25.07 -5.19
C THR A 403 34.10 26.57 -5.07
N ASP A 404 35.14 27.31 -4.73
CA ASP A 404 35.09 28.80 -4.62
C ASP A 404 35.16 29.50 -5.99
N SER A 405 35.25 28.76 -7.10
CA SER A 405 35.41 29.35 -8.44
C SER A 405 34.21 30.20 -8.91
N GLY A 406 33.08 30.09 -8.25
CA GLY A 406 31.84 30.81 -8.63
C GLY A 406 31.18 30.32 -9.93
N ASN A 407 31.83 29.44 -10.68
CA ASN A 407 31.28 28.82 -11.85
C ASN A 407 30.26 27.71 -11.47
N TYR A 408 29.32 27.44 -12.35
CA TYR A 408 28.32 26.35 -12.15
C TYR A 408 27.64 26.40 -10.78
N HIS A 409 27.24 27.57 -10.35
CA HIS A 409 26.60 27.81 -9.05
C HIS A 409 27.41 27.34 -7.83
N GLY A 410 28.73 27.29 -7.96
CA GLY A 410 29.65 26.85 -6.90
C GLY A 410 29.88 25.36 -6.84
N TYR A 411 29.29 24.55 -7.74
CA TYR A 411 29.60 23.13 -7.83
C TYR A 411 30.91 22.89 -8.55
N TRP A 412 31.75 21.99 -7.99
CA TRP A 412 32.97 21.58 -8.65
C TRP A 412 32.68 20.86 -9.97
N ASN A 413 33.46 21.18 -11.01
CA ASN A 413 33.34 20.52 -12.31
C ASN A 413 34.71 20.39 -12.98
N TRP A 414 34.78 19.64 -14.09
CA TRP A 414 36.01 19.33 -14.78
C TRP A 414 36.68 20.54 -15.47
N SER A 415 36.02 21.66 -15.64
CA SER A 415 36.64 22.89 -16.16
C SER A 415 37.73 23.43 -15.24
N GLU A 416 37.78 22.97 -13.99
CA GLU A 416 38.82 23.32 -13.04
C GLU A 416 40.13 22.52 -13.24
N VAL A 417 40.11 21.54 -14.11
CA VAL A 417 41.28 20.72 -14.47
C VAL A 417 41.79 21.17 -15.81
N PRO A 418 42.98 21.75 -15.91
CA PRO A 418 43.53 22.16 -17.19
C PRO A 418 43.66 20.99 -18.16
N GLY A 419 43.17 21.15 -19.39
CA GLY A 419 43.25 20.10 -20.43
C GLY A 419 42.16 19.02 -20.32
N ALA A 420 41.22 19.09 -19.40
CA ALA A 420 40.11 18.15 -19.34
C ALA A 420 39.19 18.32 -20.56
N VAL A 421 38.83 17.20 -21.18
CA VAL A 421 37.89 17.17 -22.32
C VAL A 421 36.47 17.08 -21.75
N GLN A 422 35.76 18.19 -21.69
CA GLN A 422 34.42 18.30 -21.08
C GLN A 422 33.39 17.39 -21.73
N SER A 423 33.54 17.04 -23.00
CA SER A 423 32.59 16.18 -23.71
C SER A 423 32.56 14.72 -23.22
N VAL A 424 33.56 14.28 -22.47
CA VAL A 424 33.65 12.93 -21.90
C VAL A 424 33.67 12.90 -20.37
N ALA A 425 33.65 14.08 -19.76
CA ALA A 425 33.64 14.22 -18.30
C ALA A 425 32.20 14.08 -17.75
N THR A 426 32.06 13.31 -16.69
CA THR A 426 30.80 13.23 -15.96
C THR A 426 30.51 14.57 -15.25
N PHE A 427 29.24 14.98 -15.24
CA PHE A 427 28.83 16.16 -14.48
C PHE A 427 28.84 15.85 -12.98
N ASN A 428 29.02 16.90 -12.16
CA ASN A 428 28.84 16.79 -10.73
C ASN A 428 27.43 16.31 -10.43
N PRO A 429 27.26 15.21 -9.68
CA PRO A 429 25.94 14.61 -9.45
C PRO A 429 24.93 15.54 -8.77
N LEU A 430 25.39 16.65 -8.18
CA LEU A 430 24.56 17.63 -7.47
C LEU A 430 24.35 18.94 -8.26
N SER A 431 25.04 19.12 -9.40
CA SER A 431 24.94 20.35 -10.21
C SER A 431 23.66 20.46 -11.03
#